data_b586ff50cea9e2287e6f7b0e60f1e7f0
#
_entry.id   b586ff50cea9e2287e6f7b0e60f1e7f0
#
_cell.length_a   1.000
_cell.length_b   1.000
_cell.length_c   1.000
_cell.angle_alpha   90.00
_cell.angle_beta   90.00
_cell.angle_gamma   90.00
#
_symmetry.space_group_name_H-M   'P 1'
#
loop_
_entity.id
_entity.type
_entity.pdbx_description
1 polymer ?
#
loop_
_entity_poly.entity_id
_entity_poly.type
_entity_poly.pdbx_seq_one_letter_code
_entity_poly.pdbx_strand_id
1 'polypeptide(L)'
;MTAIPQGTTPEARKQRIALLFEHIITKGELELADKLFHEDFDWPQFGLRGPEGVRTWVRAFRTAFPDMIDLVQEQWAEGDTVITRVECTGTQLGPFRGLPPSGRRATFTAIGIDHFDGDKVISRSAHFDIADLMRQLGHTTLDVPPVNQP
;
A
#
# COMPACT_ATOMS: atom_id res chain seq x y z
N MET A 1 -20.28 5.67 8.48
CA MET A 1 -19.31 4.68 9.00
C MET A 1 -19.11 3.59 7.98
N THR A 2 -17.88 3.32 7.63
CA THR A 2 -17.54 2.30 6.62
C THR A 2 -17.81 0.91 7.18
N ALA A 3 -18.67 0.15 6.49
CA ALA A 3 -18.94 -1.23 6.85
C ALA A 3 -17.74 -2.12 6.48
N ILE A 4 -17.29 -2.96 7.41
CA ILE A 4 -16.19 -3.89 7.17
C ILE A 4 -16.76 -5.29 6.96
N PRO A 5 -16.51 -5.91 5.79
CA PRO A 5 -16.96 -7.26 5.54
C PRO A 5 -16.43 -8.24 6.56
N GLN A 6 -17.31 -9.09 7.07
CA GLN A 6 -16.98 -10.13 8.04
C GLN A 6 -16.73 -11.45 7.32
N GLY A 7 -15.95 -12.31 7.97
CA GLY A 7 -15.74 -13.67 7.52
C GLY A 7 -14.46 -13.89 6.73
N THR A 8 -14.29 -15.14 6.31
CA THR A 8 -13.03 -15.65 5.72
C THR A 8 -13.21 -16.14 4.28
N THR A 9 -14.32 -15.81 3.65
CA THR A 9 -14.53 -16.15 2.23
C THR A 9 -13.55 -15.35 1.34
N PRO A 10 -13.21 -15.87 0.15
CA PRO A 10 -12.40 -15.12 -0.80
C PRO A 10 -12.96 -13.73 -1.10
N GLU A 11 -14.27 -13.60 -1.27
CA GLU A 11 -14.90 -12.30 -1.53
C GLU A 11 -14.79 -11.35 -0.34
N ALA A 12 -15.03 -11.82 0.88
CA ALA A 12 -14.88 -10.98 2.08
C ALA A 12 -13.44 -10.48 2.24
N ARG A 13 -12.46 -11.35 2.00
CA ARG A 13 -11.03 -10.97 2.07
C ARG A 13 -10.65 -9.97 0.99
N LYS A 14 -11.12 -10.15 -0.25
CA LYS A 14 -10.90 -9.16 -1.33
C LYS A 14 -11.50 -7.81 -0.96
N GLN A 15 -12.72 -7.78 -0.44
CA GLN A 15 -13.38 -6.54 -0.03
C GLN A 15 -12.64 -5.85 1.12
N ARG A 16 -12.09 -6.61 2.06
CA ARG A 16 -11.28 -6.07 3.15
C ARG A 16 -10.01 -5.40 2.62
N ILE A 17 -9.34 -6.01 1.65
CA ILE A 17 -8.15 -5.40 1.02
C ILE A 17 -8.55 -4.17 0.19
N ALA A 18 -9.68 -4.17 -0.50
CA ALA A 18 -10.16 -2.98 -1.19
C ALA A 18 -10.31 -1.78 -0.23
N LEU A 19 -10.78 -2.01 1.00
CA LEU A 19 -10.87 -0.95 2.02
C LEU A 19 -9.50 -0.38 2.39
N LEU A 20 -8.43 -1.19 2.38
CA LEU A 20 -7.08 -0.68 2.60
C LEU A 20 -6.73 0.40 1.58
N PHE A 21 -6.95 0.13 0.31
CA PHE A 21 -6.60 1.07 -0.75
C PHE A 21 -7.55 2.26 -0.83
N GLU A 22 -8.85 2.00 -0.81
CA GLU A 22 -9.87 3.03 -1.04
C GLU A 22 -10.13 3.92 0.18
N HIS A 23 -9.99 3.39 1.39
CA HIS A 23 -10.31 4.12 2.62
C HIS A 23 -9.09 4.47 3.45
N ILE A 24 -8.21 3.51 3.75
CA ILE A 24 -7.06 3.81 4.62
C ILE A 24 -6.03 4.64 3.85
N ILE A 25 -5.63 4.21 2.67
CA ILE A 25 -4.60 4.92 1.89
C ILE A 25 -5.18 6.18 1.24
N THR A 26 -6.26 6.05 0.49
CA THR A 26 -6.82 7.18 -0.28
C THR A 26 -7.46 8.23 0.62
N LYS A 27 -8.26 7.83 1.61
CA LYS A 27 -8.99 8.78 2.46
C LYS A 27 -8.31 9.08 3.79
N GLY A 28 -7.30 8.29 4.18
CA GLY A 28 -6.61 8.47 5.45
C GLY A 28 -7.42 8.04 6.67
N GLU A 29 -8.36 7.12 6.50
CA GLU A 29 -9.19 6.57 7.58
C GLU A 29 -8.37 5.55 8.40
N LEU A 30 -7.40 6.05 9.17
CA LEU A 30 -6.39 5.23 9.86
C LEU A 30 -6.97 4.33 10.96
N GLU A 31 -8.12 4.67 11.51
CA GLU A 31 -8.82 3.89 12.53
C GLU A 31 -9.27 2.51 12.03
N LEU A 32 -9.40 2.34 10.71
CA LEU A 32 -9.75 1.05 10.13
C LEU A 32 -8.61 0.03 10.20
N ALA A 33 -7.39 0.46 10.44
CA ALA A 33 -6.23 -0.44 10.48
C ALA A 33 -6.37 -1.54 11.55
N ASP A 34 -6.89 -1.21 12.72
CA ASP A 34 -7.09 -2.19 13.80
C ASP A 34 -8.12 -3.27 13.44
N LYS A 35 -9.03 -2.95 12.53
CA LYS A 35 -10.09 -3.86 12.09
C LYS A 35 -9.67 -4.75 10.94
N LEU A 36 -8.73 -4.29 10.11
CA LEU A 36 -8.26 -5.02 8.93
C LEU A 36 -6.99 -5.82 9.18
N PHE A 37 -6.11 -5.34 10.05
CA PHE A 37 -4.80 -5.95 10.29
C PHE A 37 -4.75 -6.64 11.66
N HIS A 38 -4.10 -7.80 11.68
CA HIS A 38 -3.86 -8.56 12.90
C HIS A 38 -2.92 -7.79 13.84
N GLU A 39 -3.06 -7.98 15.16
CA GLU A 39 -2.17 -7.35 16.14
C GLU A 39 -0.70 -7.75 15.92
N ASP A 40 -0.46 -8.99 15.44
CA ASP A 40 0.86 -9.51 15.11
C ASP A 40 1.23 -9.32 13.63
N PHE A 41 0.56 -8.43 12.92
CA PHE A 41 0.87 -8.13 11.52
C PHE A 41 2.34 -7.81 11.33
N ASP A 42 2.94 -8.39 10.29
CA ASP A 42 4.33 -8.17 9.94
C ASP A 42 4.47 -7.71 8.48
N TRP A 43 5.19 -6.61 8.30
CA TRP A 43 5.56 -6.08 6.99
C TRP A 43 7.07 -6.03 6.87
N PRO A 44 7.72 -7.19 6.57
CA PRO A 44 9.19 -7.31 6.62
C PRO A 44 9.90 -6.34 5.69
N GLN A 45 9.30 -6.05 4.55
CA GLN A 45 9.83 -5.14 3.52
C GLN A 45 10.21 -3.76 4.09
N PHE A 46 9.49 -3.30 5.12
CA PHE A 46 9.69 -1.99 5.72
C PHE A 46 10.05 -2.07 7.21
N GLY A 47 10.17 -3.27 7.76
CA GLY A 47 10.41 -3.46 9.20
C GLY A 47 9.27 -2.95 10.07
N LEU A 48 8.04 -2.93 9.54
CA LEU A 48 6.85 -2.43 10.23
C LEU A 48 6.02 -3.57 10.80
N ARG A 49 5.40 -3.33 11.95
CA ARG A 49 4.59 -4.34 12.65
C ARG A 49 3.28 -3.76 13.18
N GLY A 50 2.28 -4.63 13.24
CA GLY A 50 0.96 -4.33 13.76
C GLY A 50 0.20 -3.25 13.00
N PRO A 51 -1.04 -2.95 13.42
CA PRO A 51 -1.82 -1.87 12.81
C PRO A 51 -1.13 -0.51 12.88
N GLU A 52 -0.33 -0.25 13.93
CA GLU A 52 0.43 1.01 14.02
C GLU A 52 1.52 1.10 12.95
N GLY A 53 2.13 -0.02 12.57
CA GLY A 53 3.06 -0.05 11.44
C GLY A 53 2.39 0.37 10.13
N VAL A 54 1.15 -0.08 9.90
CA VAL A 54 0.35 0.33 8.74
C VAL A 54 0.08 1.83 8.79
N ARG A 55 -0.36 2.36 9.92
CA ARG A 55 -0.62 3.79 10.10
C ARG A 55 0.63 4.63 9.85
N THR A 56 1.77 4.20 10.37
CA THR A 56 3.06 4.87 10.15
C THR A 56 3.39 4.97 8.67
N TRP A 57 3.25 3.87 7.94
CA TRP A 57 3.50 3.85 6.50
C TRP A 57 2.53 4.76 5.74
N VAL A 58 1.23 4.67 6.06
CA VAL A 58 0.21 5.49 5.39
C VAL A 58 0.44 6.99 5.63
N ARG A 59 0.77 7.39 6.86
CA ARG A 59 1.08 8.79 7.18
C ARG A 59 2.27 9.30 6.35
N ALA A 60 3.34 8.53 6.28
CA ALA A 60 4.53 8.90 5.50
C ALA A 60 4.20 9.01 4.01
N PHE A 61 3.44 8.05 3.48
CA PHE A 61 3.04 8.03 2.08
C PHE A 61 2.12 9.21 1.73
N ARG A 62 1.14 9.51 2.58
CA ARG A 62 0.23 10.64 2.39
C ARG A 62 0.93 12.00 2.60
N THR A 63 1.98 12.06 3.39
CA THR A 63 2.82 13.27 3.48
C THR A 63 3.53 13.52 2.16
N ALA A 64 4.05 12.48 1.53
CA ALA A 64 4.70 12.59 0.22
C ALA A 64 3.69 12.89 -0.90
N PHE A 65 2.53 12.24 -0.88
CA PHE A 65 1.49 12.35 -1.90
C PHE A 65 0.12 12.62 -1.25
N PRO A 66 -0.16 13.86 -0.82
CA PRO A 66 -1.39 14.17 -0.07
C PRO A 66 -2.69 13.92 -0.84
N ASP A 67 -2.62 13.98 -2.16
CA ASP A 67 -3.74 13.77 -3.08
C ASP A 67 -3.79 12.38 -3.68
N MET A 68 -3.07 11.40 -3.11
CA MET A 68 -3.01 10.04 -3.63
C MET A 68 -4.41 9.40 -3.69
N ILE A 69 -4.71 8.85 -4.85
CA ILE A 69 -5.88 8.04 -5.10
C ILE A 69 -5.42 6.67 -5.57
N ASP A 70 -5.83 5.64 -4.84
CA ASP A 70 -5.59 4.25 -5.19
C ASP A 70 -6.89 3.61 -5.69
N LEU A 71 -6.88 3.15 -6.94
CA LEU A 71 -8.02 2.50 -7.57
C LEU A 71 -7.73 1.01 -7.79
N VAL A 72 -8.47 0.16 -7.10
CA VAL A 72 -8.37 -1.29 -7.27
C VAL A 72 -8.81 -1.66 -8.69
N GLN A 73 -7.92 -2.34 -9.43
CA GLN A 73 -8.14 -2.77 -10.81
C GLN A 73 -8.60 -4.22 -10.88
N GLU A 74 -7.85 -5.10 -10.23
CA GLU A 74 -8.09 -6.54 -10.22
C GLU A 74 -7.68 -7.14 -8.89
N GLN A 75 -8.36 -8.21 -8.51
CA GLN A 75 -8.01 -8.98 -7.32
C GLN A 75 -8.14 -10.47 -7.58
N TRP A 76 -7.22 -11.23 -7.03
CA TRP A 76 -7.23 -12.69 -7.04
C TRP A 76 -7.11 -13.18 -5.60
N ALA A 77 -7.83 -14.26 -5.28
CA ALA A 77 -7.74 -14.88 -3.97
C ALA A 77 -7.62 -16.39 -4.12
N GLU A 78 -6.68 -16.96 -3.40
CA GLU A 78 -6.48 -18.39 -3.29
C GLU A 78 -6.10 -18.73 -1.85
N GLY A 79 -6.87 -19.63 -1.21
CA GLY A 79 -6.67 -19.93 0.19
C GLY A 79 -6.81 -18.69 1.06
N ASP A 80 -5.78 -18.41 1.85
CA ASP A 80 -5.70 -17.23 2.72
C ASP A 80 -4.91 -16.07 2.11
N THR A 81 -4.64 -16.10 0.81
CA THR A 81 -3.87 -15.09 0.09
C THR A 81 -4.76 -14.28 -0.85
N VAL A 82 -4.61 -12.96 -0.81
CA VAL A 82 -5.23 -12.03 -1.75
C VAL A 82 -4.15 -11.25 -2.48
N ILE A 83 -4.22 -11.22 -3.79
CA ILE A 83 -3.35 -10.39 -4.63
C ILE A 83 -4.22 -9.27 -5.22
N THR A 84 -3.76 -8.04 -5.09
CA THR A 84 -4.49 -6.87 -5.60
C THR A 84 -3.59 -6.05 -6.51
N ARG A 85 -4.05 -5.78 -7.73
CA ARG A 85 -3.44 -4.81 -8.63
C ARG A 85 -4.19 -3.49 -8.47
N VAL A 86 -3.46 -2.41 -8.23
CA VAL A 86 -4.01 -1.09 -7.95
C VAL A 86 -3.29 -0.05 -8.81
N GLU A 87 -4.06 0.90 -9.35
CA GLU A 87 -3.51 2.09 -9.99
C GLU A 87 -3.46 3.21 -8.96
N CYS A 88 -2.26 3.78 -8.79
CA CYS A 88 -1.98 4.85 -7.85
C CYS A 88 -1.67 6.13 -8.62
N THR A 89 -2.34 7.23 -8.26
CA THR A 89 -2.10 8.54 -8.89
C THR A 89 -2.00 9.60 -7.80
N GLY A 90 -0.93 10.39 -7.83
CA GLY A 90 -0.73 11.45 -6.86
C GLY A 90 0.35 12.43 -7.27
N THR A 91 0.41 13.56 -6.55
CA THR A 91 1.39 14.62 -6.76
C THR A 91 2.38 14.63 -5.59
N GLN A 92 3.67 14.60 -5.90
CA GLN A 92 4.70 14.63 -4.86
C GLN A 92 4.85 16.05 -4.30
N LEU A 93 4.21 16.30 -3.17
CA LEU A 93 4.26 17.57 -2.45
C LEU A 93 5.09 17.51 -1.17
N GLY A 94 5.52 16.33 -0.77
CA GLY A 94 6.40 16.10 0.37
C GLY A 94 7.59 15.22 0.01
N PRO A 95 8.57 15.06 0.92
CA PRO A 95 9.72 14.22 0.66
C PRO A 95 9.32 12.77 0.47
N PHE A 96 9.98 12.09 -0.47
CA PHE A 96 9.76 10.68 -0.76
C PHE A 96 11.12 9.98 -0.88
N ARG A 97 11.37 8.99 -0.01
CA ARG A 97 12.64 8.24 0.03
C ARG A 97 13.88 9.15 0.08
N GLY A 98 13.82 10.21 0.88
CA GLY A 98 14.91 11.17 0.99
C GLY A 98 15.02 12.17 -0.16
N LEU A 99 14.15 12.09 -1.17
CA LEU A 99 14.12 13.03 -2.27
C LEU A 99 13.19 14.21 -1.95
N PRO A 100 13.58 15.44 -2.29
CA PRO A 100 12.75 16.60 -2.03
C PRO A 100 11.48 16.60 -2.89
N PRO A 101 10.43 17.36 -2.50
CA PRO A 101 9.20 17.45 -3.28
C PRO A 101 9.49 17.95 -4.71
N SER A 102 9.00 17.20 -5.71
CA SER A 102 9.14 17.57 -7.12
C SER A 102 7.99 18.45 -7.63
N GLY A 103 6.84 18.40 -6.95
CA GLY A 103 5.59 19.01 -7.42
C GLY A 103 4.97 18.30 -8.62
N ARG A 104 5.51 17.16 -9.03
CA ARG A 104 5.06 16.43 -10.22
C ARG A 104 4.01 15.40 -9.86
N ARG A 105 3.08 15.21 -10.80
CA ARG A 105 2.06 14.16 -10.73
C ARG A 105 2.61 12.88 -11.37
N ALA A 106 2.38 11.75 -10.71
CA ALA A 106 2.74 10.43 -11.21
C ALA A 106 1.55 9.48 -11.14
N THR A 107 1.50 8.56 -12.09
CA THR A 107 0.57 7.43 -12.11
C THR A 107 1.38 6.15 -12.26
N PHE A 108 1.17 5.19 -11.37
CA PHE A 108 1.90 3.94 -11.38
C PHE A 108 1.02 2.79 -10.92
N THR A 109 1.39 1.58 -11.30
CA THR A 109 0.73 0.36 -10.84
C THR A 109 1.49 -0.21 -9.65
N ALA A 110 0.75 -0.61 -8.62
CA ALA A 110 1.28 -1.39 -7.51
C ALA A 110 0.56 -2.73 -7.41
N ILE A 111 1.25 -3.71 -6.85
CA ILE A 111 0.70 -5.03 -6.55
C ILE A 111 0.94 -5.31 -5.07
N GLY A 112 -0.14 -5.54 -4.34
CA GLY A 112 -0.10 -6.00 -2.96
C GLY A 112 -0.37 -7.50 -2.89
N ILE A 113 0.40 -8.21 -2.08
CA ILE A 113 0.17 -9.61 -1.75
C ILE A 113 -0.08 -9.68 -0.24
N ASP A 114 -1.28 -10.06 0.12
CA ASP A 114 -1.76 -10.05 1.50
C ASP A 114 -2.10 -11.47 1.96
N HIS A 115 -1.53 -11.87 3.08
CA HIS A 115 -1.82 -13.16 3.72
C HIS A 115 -2.70 -12.93 4.95
N PHE A 116 -3.73 -13.75 5.08
CA PHE A 116 -4.71 -13.64 6.16
C PHE A 116 -4.50 -14.71 7.23
N ASP A 117 -4.77 -14.32 8.47
CA ASP A 117 -5.08 -15.22 9.57
C ASP A 117 -6.52 -14.93 10.00
N GLY A 118 -7.42 -15.87 9.70
CA GLY A 118 -8.84 -15.60 9.87
C GLY A 118 -9.32 -14.50 8.92
N ASP A 119 -9.94 -13.47 9.46
CA ASP A 119 -10.43 -12.32 8.70
C ASP A 119 -9.49 -11.11 8.72
N LYS A 120 -8.29 -11.24 9.31
CA LYS A 120 -7.31 -10.15 9.40
C LYS A 120 -6.03 -10.45 8.65
N VAL A 121 -5.43 -9.43 8.08
CA VAL A 121 -4.14 -9.53 7.39
C VAL A 121 -3.03 -9.74 8.42
N ILE A 122 -2.25 -10.82 8.25
CA ILE A 122 -1.13 -11.17 9.13
C ILE A 122 0.23 -10.81 8.53
N SER A 123 0.34 -10.78 7.21
CA SER A 123 1.56 -10.33 6.54
C SER A 123 1.26 -9.75 5.17
N ARG A 124 2.17 -8.92 4.67
CA ARG A 124 2.01 -8.22 3.41
C ARG A 124 3.33 -8.00 2.70
N SER A 125 3.31 -8.03 1.38
CA SER A 125 4.35 -7.43 0.54
C SER A 125 3.71 -6.53 -0.52
N ALA A 126 4.38 -5.45 -0.88
CA ALA A 126 3.91 -4.52 -1.90
C ALA A 126 5.02 -4.26 -2.91
N HIS A 127 4.65 -4.25 -4.19
CA HIS A 127 5.59 -4.12 -5.30
C HIS A 127 5.10 -3.09 -6.31
N PHE A 128 5.99 -2.23 -6.77
CA PHE A 128 5.71 -1.28 -7.83
C PHE A 128 7.02 -0.92 -8.57
N ASP A 129 6.89 -0.39 -9.76
CA ASP A 129 8.05 0.03 -10.54
C ASP A 129 8.58 1.36 -10.00
N ILE A 130 9.54 1.26 -9.07
CA ILE A 130 10.17 2.43 -8.47
C ILE A 130 10.96 3.24 -9.50
N ALA A 131 11.56 2.58 -10.50
CA ALA A 131 12.34 3.26 -11.52
C ALA A 131 11.44 4.16 -12.39
N ASP A 132 10.27 3.65 -12.78
CA ASP A 132 9.30 4.45 -13.55
C ASP A 132 8.75 5.60 -12.69
N LEU A 133 8.41 5.35 -11.43
CA LEU A 133 7.95 6.40 -10.53
C LEU A 133 9.00 7.52 -10.40
N MET A 134 10.26 7.17 -10.16
CA MET A 134 11.35 8.15 -10.06
C MET A 134 11.51 8.96 -11.33
N ARG A 135 11.41 8.32 -12.50
CA ARG A 135 11.47 9.01 -13.79
C ARG A 135 10.32 10.02 -13.94
N GLN A 136 9.11 9.63 -13.58
CA GLN A 136 7.94 10.53 -13.60
C GLN A 136 8.12 11.72 -12.67
N LEU A 137 8.77 11.53 -11.53
CA LEU A 137 9.06 12.60 -10.57
C LEU A 137 10.25 13.48 -10.97
N GLY A 138 10.89 13.20 -12.10
CA GLY A 138 11.95 14.04 -12.67
C GLY A 138 13.37 13.62 -12.26
N HIS A 139 13.55 12.44 -11.70
CA HIS A 139 14.85 11.88 -11.39
C HIS A 139 15.32 11.04 -12.61
N THR A 140 16.33 11.55 -13.31
CA THR A 140 16.82 10.94 -14.57
C THR A 140 17.99 9.98 -14.39
N THR A 141 18.68 10.07 -13.25
CA THR A 141 19.74 9.14 -12.87
C THR A 141 19.27 8.39 -11.64
N LEU A 142 19.03 7.11 -11.81
CA LEU A 142 18.79 6.23 -10.69
C LEU A 142 20.16 5.71 -10.25
N ASP A 143 20.74 6.31 -9.23
CA ASP A 143 21.73 5.64 -8.40
C ASP A 143 20.99 4.58 -7.57
N VAL A 144 20.22 3.76 -8.24
CA VAL A 144 19.64 2.58 -7.64
C VAL A 144 20.74 1.53 -7.68
N PRO A 145 21.25 1.09 -6.52
CA PRO A 145 22.12 -0.07 -6.53
C PRO A 145 21.38 -1.21 -7.23
N PRO A 146 22.09 -2.02 -8.04
CA PRO A 146 21.47 -3.16 -8.71
C PRO A 146 20.67 -3.99 -7.71
N VAL A 147 19.46 -4.36 -8.09
CA VAL A 147 18.50 -5.07 -7.23
C VAL A 147 19.07 -6.38 -6.67
N ASN A 148 20.18 -6.84 -7.19
CA ASN A 148 20.83 -8.11 -6.83
C ASN A 148 22.25 -7.93 -6.29
N GLN A 149 22.55 -6.85 -5.63
CA GLN A 149 23.77 -6.87 -4.81
C GLN A 149 23.43 -7.52 -3.47
N PRO A 150 24.08 -8.68 -3.18
CA PRO A 150 23.92 -9.31 -1.88
C PRO A 150 24.40 -8.41 -0.75
#